data_b4b8824ca8d4ca4b588e6fcf88fdd7c1
#
_entry.id   b4b8824ca8d4ca4b588e6fcf88fdd7c1
#
_cell.length_a   1.000
_cell.length_b   1.000
_cell.length_c   1.000
_cell.angle_alpha   90.00
_cell.angle_beta   90.00
_cell.angle_gamma   90.00
#
_symmetry.space_group_name_H-M   'P 1'
#
loop_
_entity.id
_entity.type
_entity.pdbx_description
1 polymer ?
#
loop_
_entity_poly.entity_id
_entity_poly.type
_entity_poly.pdbx_seq_one_letter_code
_entity_poly.pdbx_strand_id
1 'polypeptide(L)'
;TFSEMPNDVKVEFLAGLEARAGKVRKLEGSQSLFEVSSGAIRSYTRYSKVHERNQAFYGLRKKDLLRLAGHRSFICFLWNGQAEPLIVPFAHYEEILDSLPAAEDGQIKAAVYPQPAACELYLSNGGRFNVEAFFGWKEIDAAVEGLTPNATSTLSHSQIQTLLGALGSQKGYDVWLPSNNRCKMDWSIAKEFSPHKVLPISFKEIHPVMEEIDVIWLERGSGKPSALF
;
A
#
# COMPACT_ATOMS: atom_id res chain seq x y z
N THR A 1 22.87 -30.18 -1.97
CA THR A 1 21.85 -29.10 -1.99
C THR A 1 21.81 -28.52 -0.60
N PHE A 2 22.50 -27.39 -0.40
CA PHE A 2 22.41 -26.63 0.85
C PHE A 2 20.99 -26.06 0.94
N SER A 3 20.27 -26.41 2.01
CA SER A 3 18.98 -25.78 2.33
C SER A 3 19.28 -24.35 2.78
N GLU A 4 18.99 -23.36 1.94
CA GLU A 4 19.06 -21.95 2.33
C GLU A 4 18.20 -21.72 3.56
N MET A 5 18.80 -21.08 4.57
CA MET A 5 18.07 -20.72 5.78
C MET A 5 17.09 -19.57 5.47
N PRO A 6 15.89 -19.56 6.06
CA PRO A 6 14.89 -18.50 5.83
C PRO A 6 15.42 -17.08 6.05
N ASN A 7 16.49 -16.96 6.82
CA ASN A 7 17.13 -15.68 7.13
C ASN A 7 18.00 -15.19 5.96
N ASP A 8 18.60 -16.10 5.19
CA ASP A 8 19.54 -15.75 4.11
C ASP A 8 18.83 -15.07 2.95
N VAL A 9 17.69 -15.62 2.49
CA VAL A 9 16.87 -15.02 1.41
C VAL A 9 16.41 -13.60 1.76
N LYS A 10 16.01 -13.38 3.00
CA LYS A 10 15.59 -12.05 3.47
C LYS A 10 16.76 -11.09 3.58
N VAL A 11 17.91 -11.55 4.05
CA VAL A 11 19.13 -10.74 4.15
C VAL A 11 19.59 -10.32 2.76
N GLU A 12 19.64 -11.24 1.82
CA GLU A 12 20.01 -10.98 0.43
C GLU A 12 19.04 -9.98 -0.23
N PHE A 13 17.72 -10.16 -0.04
CA PHE A 13 16.73 -9.21 -0.52
C PHE A 13 16.93 -7.81 0.07
N LEU A 14 17.15 -7.68 1.38
CA LEU A 14 17.36 -6.38 2.03
C LEU A 14 18.67 -5.72 1.57
N ALA A 15 19.71 -6.48 1.32
CA ALA A 15 20.96 -5.97 0.73
C ALA A 15 20.73 -5.47 -0.70
N GLY A 16 19.98 -6.21 -1.52
CA GLY A 16 19.59 -5.79 -2.87
C GLY A 16 18.73 -4.52 -2.87
N LEU A 17 17.84 -4.40 -1.89
CA LEU A 17 17.00 -3.20 -1.69
C LEU A 17 17.86 -1.99 -1.29
N GLU A 18 18.82 -2.18 -0.36
CA GLU A 18 19.72 -1.12 0.07
C GLU A 18 20.64 -0.63 -1.05
N ALA A 19 21.13 -1.55 -1.89
CA ALA A 19 21.98 -1.20 -3.04
C ALA A 19 21.25 -0.33 -4.07
N ARG A 20 19.91 -0.47 -4.22
CA ARG A 20 19.10 0.28 -5.19
C ARG A 20 18.51 1.56 -4.63
N ALA A 21 17.96 1.48 -3.42
CA ALA A 21 17.13 2.54 -2.85
C ALA A 21 17.78 3.26 -1.65
N GLY A 22 19.03 2.92 -1.33
CA GLY A 22 19.76 3.49 -0.21
C GLY A 22 19.41 2.83 1.12
N LYS A 23 19.91 3.39 2.23
CA LYS A 23 19.88 2.79 3.58
C LYS A 23 18.50 2.25 3.95
N VAL A 24 18.48 0.96 4.29
CA VAL A 24 17.29 0.25 4.78
C VAL A 24 17.19 0.40 6.29
N ARG A 25 16.03 0.83 6.77
CA ARG A 25 15.70 0.94 8.18
C ARG A 25 14.45 0.14 8.52
N LYS A 26 14.53 -0.72 9.50
CA LYS A 26 13.37 -1.46 10.02
C LYS A 26 12.46 -0.52 10.79
N LEU A 27 11.16 -0.56 10.51
CA LEU A 27 10.17 0.23 11.24
C LEU A 27 9.88 -0.38 12.62
N GLU A 28 9.85 0.47 13.62
CA GLU A 28 9.55 0.07 15.00
C GLU A 28 8.18 -0.62 15.10
N GLY A 29 8.09 -1.64 15.96
CA GLY A 29 6.86 -2.41 16.19
C GLY A 29 6.50 -3.42 15.08
N SER A 30 7.33 -3.56 14.03
CA SER A 30 7.16 -4.60 13.01
C SER A 30 8.45 -5.38 12.76
N GLN A 31 8.31 -6.68 12.47
CA GLN A 31 9.41 -7.54 12.04
C GLN A 31 9.56 -7.61 10.52
N SER A 32 8.63 -7.01 9.79
CA SER A 32 8.49 -7.20 8.35
C SER A 32 8.39 -5.88 7.56
N LEU A 33 8.26 -4.74 8.24
CA LEU A 33 8.22 -3.43 7.62
C LEU A 33 9.58 -2.75 7.63
N PHE A 34 9.98 -2.29 6.47
CA PHE A 34 11.22 -1.54 6.25
C PHE A 34 10.91 -0.26 5.49
N GLU A 35 11.68 0.78 5.76
CA GLU A 35 11.68 1.99 4.96
C GLU A 35 13.07 2.23 4.37
N VAL A 36 13.09 2.84 3.19
CA VAL A 36 14.28 3.21 2.43
C VAL A 36 14.15 4.61 1.88
N SER A 37 15.22 5.16 1.31
CA SER A 37 15.22 6.52 0.74
C SER A 37 14.68 7.56 1.73
N SER A 38 15.17 7.51 2.98
CA SER A 38 14.76 8.43 4.06
C SER A 38 13.26 8.39 4.38
N GLY A 39 12.61 7.22 4.18
CA GLY A 39 11.19 7.01 4.48
C GLY A 39 10.26 7.21 3.28
N ALA A 40 10.79 7.60 2.12
CA ALA A 40 9.98 7.82 0.92
C ALA A 40 9.39 6.52 0.33
N ILE A 41 10.04 5.38 0.57
CA ILE A 41 9.60 4.06 0.10
C ILE A 41 9.44 3.14 1.30
N ARG A 42 8.39 2.32 1.32
CA ARG A 42 8.16 1.27 2.31
C ARG A 42 8.07 -0.11 1.69
N SER A 43 8.68 -1.09 2.34
CA SER A 43 8.64 -2.50 1.95
C SER A 43 8.07 -3.34 3.09
N TYR A 44 7.01 -4.08 2.81
CA TYR A 44 6.47 -5.11 3.70
C TYR A 44 6.94 -6.47 3.21
N THR A 45 8.00 -6.98 3.81
CA THR A 45 8.72 -8.18 3.35
C THR A 45 8.27 -9.41 4.10
N ARG A 46 7.75 -10.40 3.39
CA ARG A 46 7.27 -11.68 3.95
C ARG A 46 8.02 -12.82 3.29
N TYR A 47 8.40 -13.82 4.10
CA TYR A 47 9.03 -15.04 3.65
C TYR A 47 8.16 -16.25 3.98
N SER A 48 8.13 -17.22 3.07
CA SER A 48 7.53 -18.54 3.26
C SER A 48 8.36 -19.63 2.56
N LYS A 49 8.18 -20.87 2.97
CA LYS A 49 8.67 -22.01 2.18
C LYS A 49 7.63 -22.36 1.11
N VAL A 50 8.10 -22.84 -0.04
CA VAL A 50 7.23 -23.46 -1.03
C VAL A 50 6.91 -24.87 -0.56
N HIS A 51 5.63 -25.21 -0.50
CA HIS A 51 5.10 -26.50 -0.11
C HIS A 51 4.87 -27.42 -1.34
N GLU A 52 4.57 -28.70 -1.11
CA GLU A 52 4.45 -29.76 -2.14
C GLU A 52 3.50 -29.43 -3.31
N ARG A 53 2.51 -28.56 -3.09
CA ARG A 53 1.58 -28.11 -4.14
C ARG A 53 2.06 -26.88 -4.91
N ASN A 54 3.36 -26.62 -4.89
CA ASN A 54 3.97 -25.42 -5.50
C ASN A 54 3.27 -24.12 -5.04
N GLN A 55 3.09 -23.96 -3.75
CA GLN A 55 2.46 -22.78 -3.14
C GLN A 55 3.22 -22.31 -1.92
N ALA A 56 3.32 -21.00 -1.74
CA ALA A 56 3.90 -20.36 -0.58
C ALA A 56 2.81 -19.59 0.16
N PHE A 57 2.66 -19.81 1.46
CA PHE A 57 1.62 -19.19 2.30
C PHE A 57 2.15 -18.00 3.08
N TYR A 58 1.36 -16.94 3.14
CA TYR A 58 1.70 -15.73 3.85
C TYR A 58 0.54 -15.23 4.71
N GLY A 59 0.86 -14.75 5.90
CA GLY A 59 -0.06 -13.98 6.72
C GLY A 59 0.28 -12.49 6.61
N LEU A 60 -0.63 -11.69 6.07
CA LEU A 60 -0.47 -10.24 5.97
C LEU A 60 -1.16 -9.58 7.17
N ARG A 61 -0.39 -9.00 8.08
CA ARG A 61 -0.94 -8.36 9.28
C ARG A 61 -1.63 -7.06 8.90
N LYS A 62 -2.92 -6.93 9.21
CA LYS A 62 -3.68 -5.73 8.85
C LYS A 62 -3.09 -4.45 9.44
N LYS A 63 -2.55 -4.49 10.66
CA LYS A 63 -1.84 -3.36 11.28
C LYS A 63 -0.57 -2.93 10.53
N ASP A 64 0.12 -3.86 9.85
CA ASP A 64 1.32 -3.54 9.08
C ASP A 64 0.92 -3.00 7.69
N LEU A 65 -0.17 -3.52 7.09
CA LEU A 65 -0.72 -3.00 5.82
C LEU A 65 -1.19 -1.55 5.95
N LEU A 66 -1.86 -1.19 7.05
CA LEU A 66 -2.26 0.20 7.32
C LEU A 66 -1.08 1.18 7.34
N ARG A 67 0.10 0.71 7.66
CA ARG A 67 1.32 1.55 7.66
C ARG A 67 1.95 1.70 6.28
N LEU A 68 1.45 0.99 5.27
CA LEU A 68 1.86 1.15 3.87
C LEU A 68 1.07 2.25 3.18
N ALA A 69 -0.17 2.48 3.62
CA ALA A 69 -1.05 3.50 3.06
C ALA A 69 -0.41 4.90 3.11
N GLY A 70 -0.62 5.71 2.09
CA GLY A 70 -0.05 7.04 1.98
C GLY A 70 1.44 7.10 1.63
N HIS A 71 2.10 5.97 1.33
CA HIS A 71 3.50 5.90 0.94
C HIS A 71 3.68 5.15 -0.39
N ARG A 72 4.81 5.34 -1.06
CA ARG A 72 5.24 4.46 -2.14
C ARG A 72 5.63 3.12 -1.52
N SER A 73 4.71 2.18 -1.55
CA SER A 73 4.81 0.97 -0.75
C SER A 73 4.68 -0.29 -1.58
N PHE A 74 5.39 -1.33 -1.13
CA PHE A 74 5.44 -2.63 -1.79
C PHE A 74 5.24 -3.76 -0.79
N ILE A 75 4.53 -4.81 -1.22
CA ILE A 75 4.50 -6.10 -0.54
C ILE A 75 5.48 -7.02 -1.27
N CYS A 76 6.51 -7.46 -0.56
CA CYS A 76 7.56 -8.30 -1.12
C CYS A 76 7.39 -9.73 -0.62
N PHE A 77 7.06 -10.64 -1.53
CA PHE A 77 6.89 -12.05 -1.26
C PHE A 77 8.17 -12.80 -1.61
N LEU A 78 8.77 -13.43 -0.59
CA LEU A 78 10.01 -14.18 -0.72
C LEU A 78 9.77 -15.65 -0.37
N TRP A 79 10.45 -16.56 -1.09
CA TRP A 79 10.45 -17.99 -0.80
C TRP A 79 11.80 -18.63 -1.14
N ASN A 80 12.01 -19.85 -0.68
CA ASN A 80 13.25 -20.60 -0.94
C ASN A 80 13.38 -20.98 -2.43
N GLY A 81 14.58 -20.82 -2.99
CA GLY A 81 14.88 -21.12 -4.38
C GLY A 81 14.28 -20.16 -5.40
N GLN A 82 13.84 -18.99 -4.97
CA GLN A 82 13.34 -17.91 -5.82
C GLN A 82 14.52 -17.25 -6.55
N ALA A 83 14.43 -17.15 -7.89
CA ALA A 83 15.48 -16.51 -8.70
C ALA A 83 15.42 -14.97 -8.59
N GLU A 84 14.23 -14.41 -8.54
CA GLU A 84 14.00 -12.97 -8.42
C GLU A 84 12.88 -12.69 -7.41
N PRO A 85 12.96 -11.60 -6.61
CA PRO A 85 11.93 -11.26 -5.65
C PRO A 85 10.61 -10.91 -6.36
N LEU A 86 9.48 -11.30 -5.76
CA LEU A 86 8.17 -10.83 -6.19
C LEU A 86 7.82 -9.56 -5.41
N ILE A 87 7.81 -8.42 -6.09
CA ILE A 87 7.64 -7.07 -5.51
C ILE A 87 6.36 -6.46 -6.04
N VAL A 88 5.29 -6.59 -5.27
CA VAL A 88 3.94 -6.14 -5.67
C VAL A 88 3.67 -4.74 -5.14
N PRO A 89 3.35 -3.76 -6.02
CA PRO A 89 2.96 -2.42 -5.56
C PRO A 89 1.70 -2.47 -4.69
N PHE A 90 1.77 -1.93 -3.48
CA PHE A 90 0.65 -1.92 -2.55
C PHE A 90 -0.56 -1.18 -3.10
N ALA A 91 -0.33 -0.08 -3.82
CA ALA A 91 -1.38 0.74 -4.42
C ALA A 91 -2.34 -0.05 -5.33
N HIS A 92 -1.87 -1.12 -6.00
CA HIS A 92 -2.72 -1.94 -6.86
C HIS A 92 -3.74 -2.79 -6.09
N TYR A 93 -3.49 -3.03 -4.81
CA TYR A 93 -4.30 -3.93 -3.97
C TYR A 93 -4.80 -3.26 -2.68
N GLU A 94 -4.55 -1.95 -2.50
CA GLU A 94 -4.89 -1.20 -1.28
C GLU A 94 -6.37 -1.35 -0.93
N GLU A 95 -7.27 -1.08 -1.87
CA GLU A 95 -8.73 -1.16 -1.67
C GLU A 95 -9.19 -2.60 -1.36
N ILE A 96 -8.64 -3.58 -2.10
CA ILE A 96 -8.97 -4.98 -1.89
C ILE A 96 -8.53 -5.40 -0.48
N LEU A 97 -7.28 -5.14 -0.12
CA LEU A 97 -6.72 -5.51 1.18
C LEU A 97 -7.43 -4.81 2.35
N ASP A 98 -7.89 -3.59 2.15
CA ASP A 98 -8.66 -2.83 3.14
C ASP A 98 -10.04 -3.46 3.40
N SER A 99 -10.73 -3.88 2.34
CA SER A 99 -12.06 -4.50 2.42
C SER A 99 -12.05 -5.91 3.02
N LEU A 100 -10.89 -6.61 2.98
CA LEU A 100 -10.81 -8.00 3.44
C LEU A 100 -10.87 -8.10 4.97
N PRO A 101 -11.65 -9.06 5.49
CA PRO A 101 -11.64 -9.38 6.91
C PRO A 101 -10.30 -10.02 7.30
N ALA A 102 -9.76 -9.63 8.43
CA ALA A 102 -8.65 -10.35 9.05
C ALA A 102 -9.18 -11.60 9.75
N ALA A 103 -8.38 -12.67 9.73
CA ALA A 103 -8.63 -13.85 10.58
C ALA A 103 -8.44 -13.49 12.07
N GLU A 104 -8.79 -14.42 12.99
CA GLU A 104 -8.67 -14.22 14.45
C GLU A 104 -7.27 -13.78 14.90
N ASP A 105 -6.23 -14.18 14.17
CA ASP A 105 -4.83 -13.78 14.41
C ASP A 105 -4.47 -12.40 13.86
N GLY A 106 -5.44 -11.64 13.36
CA GLY A 106 -5.27 -10.30 12.80
C GLY A 106 -4.57 -10.28 11.43
N GLN A 107 -4.53 -11.43 10.72
CA GLN A 107 -3.86 -11.55 9.43
C GLN A 107 -4.86 -11.85 8.30
N ILE A 108 -4.64 -11.24 7.14
CA ILE A 108 -5.23 -11.66 5.87
C ILE A 108 -4.41 -12.83 5.35
N LYS A 109 -5.06 -13.94 5.03
CA LYS A 109 -4.36 -15.11 4.48
C LYS A 109 -4.14 -14.93 2.98
N ALA A 110 -2.89 -15.08 2.56
CA ALA A 110 -2.45 -14.99 1.18
C ALA A 110 -1.66 -16.23 0.79
N ALA A 111 -1.70 -16.59 -0.49
CA ALA A 111 -0.84 -17.62 -1.06
C ALA A 111 -0.32 -17.17 -2.42
N VAL A 112 0.95 -17.44 -2.68
CA VAL A 112 1.55 -17.27 -4.02
C VAL A 112 1.73 -18.64 -4.63
N TYR A 113 1.32 -18.77 -5.90
CA TYR A 113 1.47 -19.97 -6.72
C TYR A 113 2.52 -19.71 -7.81
N PRO A 114 3.81 -19.96 -7.53
CA PRO A 114 4.88 -19.74 -8.49
C PRO A 114 4.83 -20.83 -9.56
N GLN A 115 4.24 -20.53 -10.69
CA GLN A 115 4.24 -21.41 -11.88
C GLN A 115 5.10 -20.80 -12.98
N PRO A 116 5.74 -21.63 -13.85
CA PRO A 116 6.66 -21.13 -14.87
C PRO A 116 6.05 -20.17 -15.91
N ALA A 117 4.72 -20.20 -16.08
CA ALA A 117 4.01 -19.42 -17.09
C ALA A 117 2.92 -18.49 -16.54
N ALA A 118 2.65 -18.53 -15.23
CA ALA A 118 1.65 -17.66 -14.60
C ALA A 118 1.82 -17.70 -13.09
N CYS A 119 2.40 -16.65 -12.51
CA CYS A 119 2.43 -16.51 -11.06
C CYS A 119 1.15 -15.86 -10.57
N GLU A 120 0.45 -16.53 -9.65
CA GLU A 120 -0.80 -16.03 -9.07
C GLU A 120 -0.64 -15.70 -7.59
N LEU A 121 -1.14 -14.54 -7.20
CA LEU A 121 -1.41 -14.17 -5.81
C LEU A 121 -2.88 -14.48 -5.50
N TYR A 122 -3.12 -15.34 -4.54
CA TYR A 122 -4.44 -15.59 -3.96
C TYR A 122 -4.58 -14.84 -2.64
N LEU A 123 -5.66 -14.08 -2.49
CA LEU A 123 -6.08 -13.45 -1.25
C LEU A 123 -7.36 -14.12 -0.77
N SER A 124 -7.37 -14.62 0.46
CA SER A 124 -8.57 -15.24 1.05
C SER A 124 -9.72 -14.23 1.08
N ASN A 125 -10.85 -14.59 0.49
CA ASN A 125 -12.03 -13.74 0.25
C ASN A 125 -11.80 -12.56 -0.72
N GLY A 126 -10.60 -12.40 -1.31
CA GLY A 126 -10.28 -11.31 -2.25
C GLY A 126 -10.11 -11.78 -3.70
N GLY A 127 -9.91 -13.10 -3.92
CA GLY A 127 -9.74 -13.64 -5.27
C GLY A 127 -8.31 -13.99 -5.65
N ARG A 128 -8.09 -14.17 -6.96
CA ARG A 128 -6.80 -14.54 -7.57
C ARG A 128 -6.37 -13.47 -8.56
N PHE A 129 -5.09 -13.14 -8.56
CA PHE A 129 -4.51 -12.08 -9.36
C PHE A 129 -3.22 -12.57 -10.01
N ASN A 130 -3.06 -12.32 -11.31
CA ASN A 130 -1.78 -12.54 -11.98
C ASN A 130 -0.79 -11.47 -11.49
N VAL A 131 0.35 -11.91 -10.96
CA VAL A 131 1.41 -11.05 -10.43
C VAL A 131 2.76 -11.27 -11.12
N GLU A 132 2.78 -12.01 -12.22
CA GLU A 132 3.99 -12.33 -12.99
C GLU A 132 4.75 -11.07 -13.42
N ALA A 133 4.02 -10.00 -13.75
CA ALA A 133 4.60 -8.73 -14.13
C ALA A 133 5.43 -8.06 -13.01
N PHE A 134 5.33 -8.49 -11.75
CA PHE A 134 5.98 -7.86 -10.60
C PHE A 134 7.23 -8.60 -10.12
N PHE A 135 7.76 -9.56 -10.88
CA PHE A 135 9.06 -10.14 -10.58
C PHE A 135 10.19 -9.18 -10.88
N GLY A 136 11.25 -9.30 -10.07
CA GLY A 136 12.45 -8.47 -10.17
C GLY A 136 12.31 -7.13 -9.48
N TRP A 137 13.20 -6.22 -9.82
CA TRP A 137 13.42 -4.97 -9.10
C TRP A 137 12.81 -3.74 -9.77
N LYS A 138 12.22 -3.89 -10.95
CA LYS A 138 11.73 -2.77 -11.78
C LYS A 138 10.77 -1.82 -11.06
N GLU A 139 9.93 -2.34 -10.17
CA GLU A 139 8.99 -1.52 -9.40
C GLU A 139 9.71 -0.64 -8.36
N ILE A 140 10.78 -1.17 -7.74
CA ILE A 140 11.63 -0.41 -6.83
C ILE A 140 12.45 0.63 -7.62
N ASP A 141 13.06 0.22 -8.73
CA ASP A 141 13.88 1.10 -9.57
C ASP A 141 13.03 2.28 -10.08
N ALA A 142 11.82 2.02 -10.59
CA ALA A 142 10.87 3.05 -10.99
C ALA A 142 10.44 3.96 -9.83
N ALA A 143 10.26 3.40 -8.62
CA ALA A 143 9.92 4.20 -7.45
C ALA A 143 11.07 5.13 -7.04
N VAL A 144 12.33 4.66 -7.12
CA VAL A 144 13.52 5.46 -6.84
C VAL A 144 13.70 6.56 -7.88
N GLU A 145 13.57 6.24 -9.17
CA GLU A 145 13.56 7.23 -10.26
C GLU A 145 12.46 8.26 -10.05
N GLY A 146 11.27 7.84 -9.63
CA GLY A 146 10.14 8.71 -9.31
C GLY A 146 10.33 9.62 -8.10
N LEU A 147 11.40 9.46 -7.32
CA LEU A 147 11.80 10.43 -6.29
C LEU A 147 12.55 11.63 -6.91
N THR A 148 13.03 11.50 -8.14
CA THR A 148 13.57 12.63 -8.89
C THR A 148 12.42 13.50 -9.43
N PRO A 149 12.57 14.86 -9.53
CA PRO A 149 11.46 15.77 -9.84
C PRO A 149 10.73 15.56 -11.18
N ASN A 150 11.22 14.68 -12.04
CA ASN A 150 10.75 14.49 -13.42
C ASN A 150 10.06 13.15 -13.72
N ALA A 151 9.82 12.30 -12.74
CA ALA A 151 9.21 10.99 -13.00
C ALA A 151 7.70 10.96 -12.75
N THR A 152 6.96 10.38 -13.68
CA THR A 152 5.52 10.09 -13.54
C THR A 152 5.36 8.89 -12.61
N SER A 153 5.15 9.12 -11.33
CA SER A 153 4.90 8.05 -10.36
C SER A 153 3.41 7.71 -10.34
N THR A 154 3.09 6.42 -10.31
CA THR A 154 1.73 5.97 -10.00
C THR A 154 1.47 6.28 -8.52
N LEU A 155 0.58 7.22 -8.26
CA LEU A 155 0.17 7.58 -6.91
C LEU A 155 -0.78 6.50 -6.36
N SER A 156 -0.65 6.19 -5.08
CA SER A 156 -1.64 5.36 -4.38
C SER A 156 -2.96 6.11 -4.23
N HIS A 157 -4.04 5.37 -3.96
CA HIS A 157 -5.35 5.94 -3.66
C HIS A 157 -5.25 6.99 -2.52
N SER A 158 -4.60 6.67 -1.43
CA SER A 158 -4.38 7.59 -0.29
C SER A 158 -3.56 8.83 -0.69
N GLN A 159 -2.60 8.70 -1.59
CA GLN A 159 -1.84 9.83 -2.11
C GLN A 159 -2.71 10.74 -2.98
N ILE A 160 -3.54 10.17 -3.85
CA ILE A 160 -4.49 10.93 -4.67
C ILE A 160 -5.47 11.69 -3.78
N GLN A 161 -6.05 11.04 -2.77
CA GLN A 161 -6.94 11.68 -1.79
C GLN A 161 -6.25 12.84 -1.06
N THR A 162 -4.98 12.65 -0.65
CA THR A 162 -4.20 13.70 0.02
C THR A 162 -4.02 14.92 -0.88
N LEU A 163 -3.65 14.71 -2.15
CA LEU A 163 -3.47 15.79 -3.11
C LEU A 163 -4.78 16.53 -3.41
N LEU A 164 -5.87 15.79 -3.64
CA LEU A 164 -7.19 16.38 -3.86
C LEU A 164 -7.66 17.21 -2.67
N GLY A 165 -7.46 16.68 -1.45
CA GLY A 165 -7.80 17.40 -0.22
C GLY A 165 -6.95 18.66 -0.04
N ALA A 166 -5.65 18.59 -0.25
CA ALA A 166 -4.75 19.73 -0.15
C ALA A 166 -5.08 20.82 -1.19
N LEU A 167 -5.40 20.41 -2.43
CA LEU A 167 -5.81 21.32 -3.50
C LEU A 167 -7.12 22.05 -3.15
N GLY A 168 -8.12 21.31 -2.63
CA GLY A 168 -9.38 21.90 -2.18
C GLY A 168 -9.17 22.93 -1.07
N SER A 169 -8.38 22.58 -0.06
CA SER A 169 -8.03 23.48 1.04
C SER A 169 -7.29 24.72 0.55
N GLN A 170 -6.33 24.57 -0.37
CA GLN A 170 -5.58 25.69 -0.96
C GLN A 170 -6.47 26.62 -1.78
N LYS A 171 -7.48 26.08 -2.47
CA LYS A 171 -8.49 26.85 -3.21
C LYS A 171 -9.53 27.52 -2.31
N GLY A 172 -9.46 27.31 -0.99
CA GLY A 172 -10.34 27.95 -0.04
C GLY A 172 -11.62 27.17 0.27
N TYR A 173 -11.73 25.93 -0.14
CA TYR A 173 -12.83 25.05 0.24
C TYR A 173 -12.59 24.42 1.60
N ASP A 174 -13.68 24.08 2.29
CA ASP A 174 -13.64 23.13 3.37
C ASP A 174 -13.62 21.71 2.75
N VAL A 175 -12.78 20.83 3.29
CA VAL A 175 -12.56 19.49 2.72
C VAL A 175 -13.10 18.45 3.67
N TRP A 176 -13.92 17.54 3.18
CA TRP A 176 -14.35 16.37 3.92
C TRP A 176 -13.80 15.08 3.29
N LEU A 177 -13.44 14.14 4.16
CA LEU A 177 -12.97 12.79 3.80
C LEU A 177 -13.65 11.77 4.70
N PRO A 178 -13.93 10.55 4.20
CA PRO A 178 -14.39 9.45 5.03
C PRO A 178 -13.46 9.22 6.23
N SER A 179 -14.05 8.85 7.37
CA SER A 179 -13.31 8.69 8.63
C SER A 179 -12.15 7.69 8.51
N ASN A 180 -12.34 6.63 7.73
CA ASN A 180 -11.37 5.56 7.49
C ASN A 180 -10.13 6.03 6.72
N ASN A 181 -10.24 7.11 5.93
CA ASN A 181 -9.19 7.59 5.04
C ASN A 181 -8.34 8.69 5.70
N ARG A 182 -8.85 9.35 6.74
CA ARG A 182 -8.14 10.46 7.42
C ARG A 182 -6.81 10.06 8.04
N CYS A 183 -6.69 8.83 8.53
CA CYS A 183 -5.44 8.32 9.12
C CYS A 183 -4.42 7.84 8.07
N LYS A 184 -4.81 7.79 6.79
CA LYS A 184 -4.00 7.31 5.67
C LYS A 184 -3.38 8.44 4.84
N MET A 185 -3.61 9.69 5.20
CA MET A 185 -3.10 10.85 4.46
C MET A 185 -1.57 10.87 4.44
N ASP A 186 -1.01 11.13 3.26
CA ASP A 186 0.45 11.23 3.07
C ASP A 186 0.89 12.70 3.03
N TRP A 187 1.25 13.22 4.18
CA TRP A 187 1.69 14.61 4.33
C TRP A 187 3.08 14.90 3.76
N SER A 188 3.78 13.87 3.22
CA SER A 188 5.07 14.06 2.55
C SER A 188 4.92 14.63 1.14
N ILE A 189 3.74 14.48 0.52
CA ILE A 189 3.48 14.88 -0.88
C ILE A 189 2.63 16.13 -1.01
N ALA A 190 2.03 16.60 0.07
CA ALA A 190 1.16 17.77 0.05
C ALA A 190 1.19 18.53 1.38
N LYS A 191 0.86 19.82 1.33
CA LYS A 191 0.72 20.63 2.53
C LYS A 191 -0.43 20.11 3.40
N GLU A 192 -0.16 19.95 4.68
CA GLU A 192 -1.14 19.51 5.67
C GLU A 192 -2.36 20.45 5.72
N PHE A 193 -3.55 19.88 5.83
CA PHE A 193 -4.81 20.57 6.05
C PHE A 193 -5.66 19.79 7.06
N SER A 194 -6.69 20.44 7.61
CA SER A 194 -7.59 19.81 8.59
C SER A 194 -8.92 19.45 7.93
N PRO A 195 -9.21 18.16 7.67
CA PRO A 195 -10.49 17.75 7.12
C PRO A 195 -11.64 18.00 8.10
N HIS A 196 -12.81 18.39 7.56
CA HIS A 196 -14.04 18.48 8.35
C HIS A 196 -14.38 17.12 8.98
N LYS A 197 -14.69 17.11 10.27
CA LYS A 197 -15.01 15.90 11.03
C LYS A 197 -16.39 15.34 10.69
N VAL A 198 -17.32 16.22 10.39
CA VAL A 198 -18.73 15.88 10.12
C VAL A 198 -19.09 16.40 8.74
N LEU A 199 -19.82 15.59 7.96
CA LEU A 199 -20.37 16.04 6.71
C LEU A 199 -21.56 16.98 7.00
N PRO A 200 -21.55 18.24 6.55
CA PRO A 200 -22.60 19.23 6.89
C PRO A 200 -23.90 19.02 6.10
N ILE A 201 -24.18 17.80 5.66
CA ILE A 201 -25.38 17.45 4.90
C ILE A 201 -26.34 16.71 5.82
N SER A 202 -27.52 17.29 6.04
CA SER A 202 -28.53 16.75 6.97
C SER A 202 -29.40 15.62 6.43
N PHE A 203 -29.15 15.14 5.21
CA PHE A 203 -29.95 14.07 4.59
C PHE A 203 -29.42 12.70 4.97
N LYS A 204 -30.02 12.07 5.98
CA LYS A 204 -29.66 10.71 6.44
C LYS A 204 -29.72 9.64 5.34
N GLU A 205 -30.57 9.85 4.33
CA GLU A 205 -30.76 8.92 3.22
C GLU A 205 -29.61 8.96 2.20
N ILE A 206 -28.87 10.06 2.12
CA ILE A 206 -27.76 10.25 1.19
C ILE A 206 -26.41 9.90 1.86
N HIS A 207 -26.38 9.86 3.20
CA HIS A 207 -25.17 9.65 3.95
C HIS A 207 -24.38 8.38 3.56
N PRO A 208 -25.01 7.20 3.33
CA PRO A 208 -24.29 6.01 2.90
C PRO A 208 -23.61 6.16 1.53
N VAL A 209 -24.26 6.86 0.59
CA VAL A 209 -23.70 7.13 -0.75
C VAL A 209 -22.52 8.10 -0.66
N MET A 210 -22.60 9.08 0.23
CA MET A 210 -21.53 10.07 0.41
C MET A 210 -20.29 9.46 1.07
N GLU A 211 -20.43 8.39 1.86
CA GLU A 211 -19.30 7.66 2.44
C GLU A 211 -18.49 6.85 1.41
N GLU A 212 -19.07 6.60 0.23
CA GLU A 212 -18.37 5.97 -0.91
C GLU A 212 -17.54 6.99 -1.72
N ILE A 213 -17.69 8.30 -1.43
CA ILE A 213 -16.96 9.37 -2.12
C ILE A 213 -15.66 9.63 -1.37
N ASP A 214 -14.56 9.64 -2.09
CA ASP A 214 -13.22 9.75 -1.53
C ASP A 214 -12.88 11.11 -0.96
N VAL A 215 -13.27 12.18 -1.64
CA VAL A 215 -13.00 13.57 -1.26
C VAL A 215 -14.17 14.46 -1.65
N ILE A 216 -14.62 15.30 -0.72
CA ILE A 216 -15.67 16.30 -0.99
C ILE A 216 -15.11 17.69 -0.68
N TRP A 217 -15.24 18.59 -1.64
CA TRP A 217 -15.00 20.01 -1.42
C TRP A 217 -16.32 20.72 -1.11
N LEU A 218 -16.34 21.47 -0.03
CA LEU A 218 -17.51 22.19 0.45
C LEU A 218 -17.27 23.69 0.40
N GLU A 219 -18.24 24.45 -0.03
CA GLU A 219 -18.20 25.92 0.05
C GLU A 219 -18.15 26.37 1.50
N ARG A 220 -17.20 27.22 1.84
CA ARG A 220 -17.09 27.78 3.18
C ARG A 220 -18.34 28.55 3.58
N GLY A 221 -18.83 28.30 4.78
CA GLY A 221 -20.00 28.96 5.35
C GLY A 221 -21.34 28.37 4.92
N SER A 222 -21.52 27.97 3.66
CA SER A 222 -22.76 27.32 3.19
C SER A 222 -22.75 25.81 3.42
N GLY A 223 -21.56 25.18 3.43
CA GLY A 223 -21.40 23.74 3.51
C GLY A 223 -21.92 22.98 2.28
N LYS A 224 -22.23 23.68 1.18
CA LYS A 224 -22.70 23.04 -0.07
C LYS A 224 -21.54 22.29 -0.74
N PRO A 225 -21.78 21.06 -1.24
CA PRO A 225 -20.80 20.36 -2.06
C PRO A 225 -20.51 21.16 -3.35
N SER A 226 -19.22 21.41 -3.61
CA SER A 226 -18.73 22.08 -4.81
C SER A 226 -18.08 21.10 -5.78
N ALA A 227 -17.42 20.06 -5.26
CA ALA A 227 -16.83 18.99 -6.04
C ALA A 227 -16.85 17.68 -5.27
N LEU A 228 -16.99 16.58 -5.98
CA LEU A 228 -17.02 15.20 -5.49
C LEU A 228 -15.98 14.40 -6.30
N PHE A 229 -15.14 13.59 -5.63
CA PHE A 229 -14.07 12.79 -6.24
C PHE A 229 -14.11 11.36 -5.73
#